data_4abaa4e521cf1bcd87aa2b0852c7a4f4
#
_entry.id   4abaa4e521cf1bcd87aa2b0852c7a4f4
#
_cell.length_a   1.000
_cell.length_b   1.000
_cell.length_c   1.000
_cell.angle_alpha   90.00
_cell.angle_beta   90.00
_cell.angle_gamma   90.00
#
_symmetry.space_group_name_H-M   'P 1'
#
loop_
_entity.id
_entity.type
_entity.pdbx_description
1 polymer ?
#
loop_
_entity_poly.entity_id
_entity_poly.type
_entity_poly.pdbx_seq_one_letter_code
_entity_poly.pdbx_strand_id
1 'polypeptide(L)'
;MSSHLKRWLTALVVLPLLALLIGKGGRTCFALVVGLVAALGLLEYYALVLPRETMAIKAAGLALGLVLLASFYTDGLGVITPLLVLAFFGFAMICLTRFDPQTSVPEMLYKQVTGLIYIPFLLGHLILIRDWNQGVMWTFLLMAVIIAGDTGAYYVGRAFGRHKLAPSISPGKTVEGAVAALAANLLVGALFKKWCFPEFGWGFWIALMMVMGALGQTGDLVESMLKRSVGLKDSGRIVPGHGGLLDRIDALLFAAPTLYYFKTLLD
;
A
#
# COMPACT_ATOMS: atom_id res chain seq x y z
N MET A 1 -30.11 3.36 2.01
CA MET A 1 -29.32 2.19 1.56
C MET A 1 -28.52 1.64 2.73
N SER A 2 -28.62 0.34 3.02
CA SER A 2 -27.86 -0.28 4.10
C SER A 2 -26.35 -0.22 3.80
N SER A 3 -25.52 -0.17 4.85
CA SER A 3 -24.05 -0.14 4.71
C SER A 3 -23.52 -1.37 3.93
N HIS A 4 -24.15 -2.52 4.07
CA HIS A 4 -23.83 -3.75 3.35
C HIS A 4 -24.08 -3.62 1.84
N LEU A 5 -25.22 -3.05 1.44
CA LEU A 5 -25.54 -2.88 0.01
C LEU A 5 -24.55 -1.93 -0.69
N LYS A 6 -24.16 -0.83 0.00
CA LYS A 6 -23.12 0.09 -0.52
C LYS A 6 -21.79 -0.65 -0.75
N ARG A 7 -21.37 -1.51 0.19
CA ARG A 7 -20.12 -2.30 0.05
C ARG A 7 -20.17 -3.26 -1.12
N TRP A 8 -21.27 -4.01 -1.28
CA TRP A 8 -21.43 -4.93 -2.40
C TRP A 8 -21.42 -4.19 -3.75
N LEU A 9 -22.12 -3.07 -3.87
CA LEU A 9 -22.15 -2.26 -5.08
C LEU A 9 -20.78 -1.69 -5.42
N THR A 10 -20.04 -1.17 -4.43
CA THR A 10 -18.67 -0.68 -4.64
C THR A 10 -17.75 -1.79 -5.13
N ALA A 11 -17.77 -2.96 -4.50
CA ALA A 11 -16.95 -4.10 -4.92
C ALA A 11 -17.31 -4.58 -6.32
N LEU A 12 -18.61 -4.67 -6.66
CA LEU A 12 -19.10 -5.10 -7.97
C LEU A 12 -18.66 -4.17 -9.12
N VAL A 13 -18.44 -2.88 -8.83
CA VAL A 13 -17.97 -1.91 -9.82
C VAL A 13 -16.44 -1.83 -9.84
N VAL A 14 -15.81 -1.73 -8.67
CA VAL A 14 -14.37 -1.49 -8.57
C VAL A 14 -13.55 -2.69 -9.02
N LEU A 15 -13.94 -3.93 -8.66
CA LEU A 15 -13.18 -5.12 -9.04
C LEU A 15 -13.12 -5.35 -10.56
N PRO A 16 -14.22 -5.26 -11.33
CA PRO A 16 -14.14 -5.36 -12.80
C PRO A 16 -13.34 -4.22 -13.44
N LEU A 17 -13.49 -2.98 -12.94
CA LEU A 17 -12.71 -1.84 -13.45
C LEU A 17 -11.21 -2.02 -13.17
N LEU A 18 -10.84 -2.51 -12.00
CA LEU A 18 -9.46 -2.83 -11.66
C LEU A 18 -8.92 -3.95 -12.55
N ALA A 19 -9.70 -5.00 -12.77
CA ALA A 19 -9.32 -6.10 -13.66
C ALA A 19 -9.13 -5.63 -15.12
N LEU A 20 -10.00 -4.75 -15.62
CA LEU A 20 -9.86 -4.13 -16.93
C LEU A 20 -8.63 -3.22 -17.00
N LEU A 21 -8.38 -2.41 -15.98
CA LEU A 21 -7.19 -1.57 -15.89
C LEU A 21 -5.91 -2.39 -15.92
N ILE A 22 -5.82 -3.44 -15.13
CA ILE A 22 -4.65 -4.33 -15.08
C ILE A 22 -4.49 -5.06 -16.40
N GLY A 23 -5.57 -5.63 -16.95
CA GLY A 23 -5.51 -6.47 -18.15
C GLY A 23 -5.35 -5.68 -19.45
N LYS A 24 -6.08 -4.57 -19.61
CA LYS A 24 -6.19 -3.83 -20.89
C LYS A 24 -5.78 -2.36 -20.81
N GLY A 25 -5.58 -1.78 -19.61
CA GLY A 25 -5.32 -0.35 -19.43
C GLY A 25 -3.99 0.15 -20.00
N GLY A 26 -3.08 -0.76 -20.37
CA GLY A 26 -1.74 -0.40 -20.83
C GLY A 26 -0.88 0.22 -19.69
N ARG A 27 0.40 0.47 -19.99
CA ARG A 27 1.37 1.00 -19.02
C ARG A 27 0.98 2.39 -18.51
N THR A 28 0.67 3.30 -19.43
CA THR A 28 0.43 4.72 -19.09
C THR A 28 -0.85 4.89 -18.27
N CYS A 29 -1.96 4.27 -18.71
CA CYS A 29 -3.22 4.37 -17.97
C CYS A 29 -3.09 3.76 -16.56
N PHE A 30 -2.39 2.63 -16.42
CA PHE A 30 -2.11 2.01 -15.12
C PHE A 30 -1.29 2.94 -14.24
N ALA A 31 -0.19 3.54 -14.75
CA ALA A 31 0.64 4.48 -14.01
C ALA A 31 -0.13 5.74 -13.57
N LEU A 32 -1.01 6.28 -14.43
CA LEU A 32 -1.86 7.42 -14.09
C LEU A 32 -2.84 7.09 -12.95
N VAL A 33 -3.44 5.91 -12.97
CA VAL A 33 -4.33 5.47 -11.88
C VAL A 33 -3.54 5.24 -10.59
N VAL A 34 -2.36 4.63 -10.63
CA VAL A 34 -1.47 4.50 -9.47
C VAL A 34 -1.09 5.90 -8.95
N GLY A 35 -0.81 6.86 -9.84
CA GLY A 35 -0.54 8.26 -9.49
C GLY A 35 -1.72 8.93 -8.77
N LEU A 36 -2.93 8.73 -9.27
CA LEU A 36 -4.15 9.25 -8.63
C LEU A 36 -4.37 8.62 -7.25
N VAL A 37 -4.20 7.31 -7.13
CA VAL A 37 -4.31 6.58 -5.85
C VAL A 37 -3.26 7.07 -4.86
N ALA A 38 -2.01 7.25 -5.30
CA ALA A 38 -0.94 7.79 -4.46
C ALA A 38 -1.22 9.24 -4.02
N ALA A 39 -1.72 10.09 -4.92
CA ALA A 39 -2.08 11.46 -4.60
C ALA A 39 -3.17 11.53 -3.53
N LEU A 40 -4.26 10.80 -3.72
CA LEU A 40 -5.37 10.75 -2.76
C LEU A 40 -4.95 10.14 -1.43
N GLY A 41 -4.19 9.03 -1.45
CA GLY A 41 -3.65 8.40 -0.23
C GLY A 41 -2.71 9.33 0.54
N LEU A 42 -1.86 10.09 -0.17
CA LEU A 42 -0.95 11.05 0.45
C LEU A 42 -1.71 12.25 1.06
N LEU A 43 -2.79 12.70 0.42
CA LEU A 43 -3.67 13.72 0.99
C LEU A 43 -4.38 13.22 2.26
N GLU A 44 -4.88 11.97 2.27
CA GLU A 44 -5.45 11.35 3.47
C GLU A 44 -4.38 11.22 4.58
N TYR A 45 -3.18 10.76 4.24
CA TYR A 45 -2.07 10.69 5.19
C TYR A 45 -1.76 12.06 5.81
N TYR A 46 -1.63 13.10 5.00
CA TYR A 46 -1.38 14.47 5.51
C TYR A 46 -2.55 15.02 6.32
N ALA A 47 -3.78 14.64 6.00
CA ALA A 47 -4.92 15.02 6.83
C ALA A 47 -4.85 14.37 8.23
N LEU A 48 -4.32 13.14 8.33
CA LEU A 48 -4.13 12.43 9.60
C LEU A 48 -2.97 13.02 10.41
N VAL A 49 -1.77 13.10 9.81
CA VAL A 49 -0.53 13.34 10.57
C VAL A 49 -0.12 14.82 10.64
N LEU A 50 -0.61 15.64 9.69
CA LEU A 50 -0.31 17.07 9.57
C LEU A 50 -1.60 17.92 9.52
N PRO A 51 -2.56 17.75 10.46
CA PRO A 51 -3.86 18.45 10.37
C PRO A 51 -3.74 19.97 10.50
N ARG A 52 -2.72 20.44 11.22
CA ARG A 52 -2.50 21.88 11.47
C ARG A 52 -1.64 22.58 10.43
N GLU A 53 -0.99 21.82 9.53
CA GLU A 53 -0.12 22.40 8.52
C GLU A 53 -0.88 23.07 7.38
N THR A 54 -0.26 24.09 6.80
CA THR A 54 -0.83 24.85 5.68
C THR A 54 -0.98 23.98 4.43
N MET A 55 -1.93 24.33 3.57
CA MET A 55 -2.12 23.66 2.29
C MET A 55 -0.88 23.73 1.39
N ALA A 56 -0.08 24.81 1.50
CA ALA A 56 1.15 24.96 0.74
C ALA A 56 2.18 23.85 1.05
N ILE A 57 2.34 23.49 2.34
CA ILE A 57 3.26 22.41 2.75
C ILE A 57 2.77 21.06 2.26
N LYS A 58 1.46 20.80 2.39
CA LYS A 58 0.84 19.55 1.88
C LYS A 58 0.96 19.45 0.36
N ALA A 59 0.77 20.57 -0.34
CA ALA A 59 0.91 20.64 -1.80
C ALA A 59 2.36 20.42 -2.26
N ALA A 60 3.35 20.94 -1.52
CA ALA A 60 4.76 20.66 -1.81
C ALA A 60 5.09 19.18 -1.67
N GLY A 61 4.62 18.53 -0.58
CA GLY A 61 4.77 17.08 -0.40
C GLY A 61 4.05 16.28 -1.48
N LEU A 62 2.85 16.70 -1.88
CA LEU A 62 2.10 16.06 -2.96
C LEU A 62 2.85 16.19 -4.30
N ALA A 63 3.34 17.38 -4.65
CA ALA A 63 4.09 17.59 -5.88
C ALA A 63 5.36 16.74 -5.93
N LEU A 64 6.15 16.71 -4.84
CA LEU A 64 7.33 15.85 -4.72
C LEU A 64 6.98 14.35 -4.80
N GLY A 65 5.88 13.94 -4.19
CA GLY A 65 5.38 12.57 -4.27
C GLY A 65 5.00 12.14 -5.69
N LEU A 66 4.37 13.03 -6.45
CA LEU A 66 4.04 12.79 -7.87
C LEU A 66 5.29 12.76 -8.76
N VAL A 67 6.27 13.66 -8.52
CA VAL A 67 7.56 13.61 -9.21
C VAL A 67 8.30 12.31 -8.91
N LEU A 68 8.34 11.92 -7.64
CA LEU A 68 8.93 10.64 -7.23
C LEU A 68 8.24 9.45 -7.92
N LEU A 69 6.92 9.45 -7.99
CA LEU A 69 6.18 8.39 -8.67
C LEU A 69 6.40 8.39 -10.18
N ALA A 70 6.48 9.57 -10.80
CA ALA A 70 6.78 9.72 -12.23
C ALA A 70 8.16 9.13 -12.58
N SER A 71 9.15 9.19 -11.68
CA SER A 71 10.46 8.60 -11.90
C SER A 71 10.43 7.07 -12.01
N PHE A 72 9.48 6.41 -11.35
CA PHE A 72 9.26 4.97 -11.54
C PHE A 72 8.77 4.62 -12.96
N TYR A 73 8.11 5.57 -13.61
CA TYR A 73 7.64 5.39 -14.99
C TYR A 73 8.72 5.68 -16.02
N THR A 74 9.59 6.68 -15.81
CA THR A 74 10.58 7.15 -16.80
C THR A 74 11.94 6.49 -16.64
N ASP A 75 12.55 6.59 -15.46
CA ASP A 75 13.98 6.34 -15.24
C ASP A 75 14.25 5.16 -14.28
N GLY A 76 13.20 4.55 -13.74
CA GLY A 76 13.31 3.48 -12.76
C GLY A 76 13.97 3.93 -11.45
N LEU A 77 14.67 3.00 -10.77
CA LEU A 77 15.19 3.25 -9.42
C LEU A 77 16.39 4.22 -9.37
N GLY A 78 17.07 4.48 -10.48
CA GLY A 78 18.31 5.28 -10.49
C GLY A 78 18.15 6.74 -10.06
N VAL A 79 17.00 7.36 -10.39
CA VAL A 79 16.71 8.76 -10.06
C VAL A 79 16.01 8.92 -8.72
N ILE A 80 15.46 7.84 -8.17
CA ILE A 80 14.68 7.88 -6.93
C ILE A 80 15.53 8.31 -5.73
N THR A 81 16.73 7.76 -5.59
CA THR A 81 17.62 8.10 -4.47
C THR A 81 17.96 9.60 -4.44
N PRO A 82 18.46 10.23 -5.52
CA PRO A 82 18.68 11.67 -5.51
C PRO A 82 17.40 12.48 -5.28
N LEU A 83 16.24 12.06 -5.78
CA LEU A 83 14.97 12.75 -5.50
C LEU A 83 14.59 12.70 -4.03
N LEU A 84 14.78 11.57 -3.35
CA LEU A 84 14.53 11.46 -1.90
C LEU A 84 15.49 12.36 -1.10
N VAL A 85 16.76 12.43 -1.49
CA VAL A 85 17.74 13.33 -0.86
C VAL A 85 17.35 14.80 -1.06
N LEU A 86 16.99 15.19 -2.28
CA LEU A 86 16.54 16.55 -2.57
C LEU A 86 15.23 16.91 -1.83
N ALA A 87 14.30 15.94 -1.73
CA ALA A 87 13.08 16.14 -0.97
C ALA A 87 13.36 16.34 0.53
N PHE A 88 14.29 15.55 1.10
CA PHE A 88 14.73 15.74 2.47
C PHE A 88 15.35 17.12 2.69
N PHE A 89 16.26 17.56 1.82
CA PHE A 89 16.88 18.90 1.92
C PHE A 89 15.84 20.01 1.76
N GLY A 90 14.90 19.87 0.83
CA GLY A 90 13.82 20.85 0.62
C GLY A 90 12.95 20.99 1.88
N PHE A 91 12.53 19.88 2.48
CA PHE A 91 11.75 19.93 3.72
C PHE A 91 12.56 20.43 4.91
N ALA A 92 13.83 20.04 5.02
CA ALA A 92 14.71 20.56 6.06
C ALA A 92 14.88 22.09 5.94
N MET A 93 15.02 22.62 4.72
CA MET A 93 15.08 24.07 4.50
C MET A 93 13.77 24.75 4.89
N ILE A 94 12.62 24.19 4.54
CA ILE A 94 11.31 24.71 5.00
C ILE A 94 11.24 24.70 6.53
N CYS A 95 11.73 23.64 7.19
CA CYS A 95 11.80 23.58 8.64
C CYS A 95 12.68 24.66 9.24
N LEU A 96 13.86 24.92 8.64
CA LEU A 96 14.76 25.98 9.11
C LEU A 96 14.13 27.38 9.01
N THR A 97 13.42 27.68 7.92
CA THR A 97 12.75 28.99 7.74
C THR A 97 11.55 29.19 8.67
N ARG A 98 11.03 28.13 9.27
CA ARG A 98 9.87 28.14 10.17
C ARG A 98 10.24 27.76 11.61
N PHE A 99 11.52 27.74 11.91
CA PHE A 99 11.97 27.33 13.23
C PHE A 99 11.39 28.25 14.31
N ASP A 100 10.70 27.66 15.26
CA ASP A 100 10.24 28.26 16.51
C ASP A 100 10.61 27.28 17.64
N PRO A 101 11.32 27.73 18.68
CA PRO A 101 11.70 26.88 19.81
C PRO A 101 10.52 26.19 20.53
N GLN A 102 9.30 26.73 20.35
CA GLN A 102 8.08 26.17 20.96
C GLN A 102 7.35 25.18 20.02
N THR A 103 7.77 25.04 18.77
CA THR A 103 7.16 24.14 17.82
C THR A 103 8.05 22.93 17.55
N SER A 104 7.43 21.75 17.41
CA SER A 104 8.13 20.52 17.03
C SER A 104 8.41 20.49 15.52
N VAL A 105 9.34 21.36 15.08
CA VAL A 105 9.74 21.44 13.65
C VAL A 105 10.29 20.10 13.13
N PRO A 106 11.09 19.31 13.88
CA PRO A 106 11.48 17.97 13.45
C PRO A 106 10.30 17.07 13.14
N GLU A 107 9.19 17.24 13.85
CA GLU A 107 7.97 16.46 13.63
C GLU A 107 7.40 16.64 12.22
N MET A 108 7.37 17.85 11.69
CA MET A 108 6.96 18.13 10.32
C MET A 108 7.89 17.44 9.31
N LEU A 109 9.20 17.52 9.51
CA LEU A 109 10.19 16.93 8.61
C LEU A 109 10.01 15.41 8.47
N TYR A 110 10.00 14.68 9.58
CA TYR A 110 9.88 13.22 9.48
C TYR A 110 8.49 12.78 8.99
N LYS A 111 7.42 13.49 9.29
CA LYS A 111 6.09 13.20 8.75
C LYS A 111 6.03 13.39 7.24
N GLN A 112 6.65 14.44 6.70
CA GLN A 112 6.72 14.67 5.25
C GLN A 112 7.55 13.58 4.55
N VAL A 113 8.73 13.29 5.05
CA VAL A 113 9.61 12.27 4.48
C VAL A 113 8.97 10.87 4.58
N THR A 114 8.37 10.56 5.72
CA THR A 114 7.63 9.30 5.90
C THR A 114 6.48 9.19 4.90
N GLY A 115 5.72 10.26 4.67
CA GLY A 115 4.63 10.27 3.69
C GLY A 115 5.11 9.96 2.28
N LEU A 116 6.26 10.53 1.85
CA LEU A 116 6.86 10.25 0.54
C LEU A 116 7.32 8.80 0.40
N ILE A 117 7.93 8.25 1.44
CA ILE A 117 8.36 6.85 1.43
C ILE A 117 7.13 5.93 1.49
N TYR A 118 6.25 6.16 2.44
CA TYR A 118 5.16 5.25 2.76
C TYR A 118 4.16 5.09 1.62
N ILE A 119 3.88 6.16 0.85
CA ILE A 119 2.83 6.09 -0.17
C ILE A 119 3.42 6.10 -1.59
N PRO A 120 3.94 7.19 -2.15
CA PRO A 120 4.36 7.20 -3.55
C PRO A 120 5.55 6.28 -3.84
N PHE A 121 6.53 6.17 -2.92
CA PHE A 121 7.65 5.27 -3.14
C PHE A 121 7.23 3.80 -3.10
N LEU A 122 6.44 3.37 -2.10
CA LEU A 122 6.01 1.97 -2.01
C LEU A 122 5.05 1.61 -3.16
N LEU A 123 4.08 2.50 -3.50
CA LEU A 123 3.17 2.27 -4.63
C LEU A 123 3.87 2.30 -5.99
N GLY A 124 4.95 3.05 -6.14
CA GLY A 124 5.73 3.11 -7.38
C GLY A 124 6.21 1.74 -7.86
N HIS A 125 6.43 0.80 -6.94
CA HIS A 125 6.80 -0.57 -7.29
C HIS A 125 5.74 -1.29 -8.13
N LEU A 126 4.46 -0.88 -8.05
CA LEU A 126 3.42 -1.41 -8.94
C LEU A 126 3.69 -1.09 -10.41
N ILE A 127 4.24 0.10 -10.69
CA ILE A 127 4.61 0.52 -12.06
C ILE A 127 5.73 -0.37 -12.57
N LEU A 128 6.76 -0.61 -11.74
CA LEU A 128 7.88 -1.49 -12.10
C LEU A 128 7.42 -2.94 -12.31
N ILE A 129 6.57 -3.47 -11.43
CA ILE A 129 5.99 -4.81 -11.58
C ILE A 129 5.19 -4.91 -12.88
N ARG A 130 4.45 -3.88 -13.22
CA ARG A 130 3.63 -3.85 -14.45
C ARG A 130 4.47 -3.87 -15.72
N ASP A 131 5.70 -3.36 -15.67
CA ASP A 131 6.66 -3.33 -16.77
C ASP A 131 7.42 -4.65 -16.99
N TRP A 132 7.31 -5.60 -16.08
CA TRP A 132 7.95 -6.91 -16.24
C TRP A 132 7.37 -7.71 -17.41
N ASN A 133 8.14 -8.66 -17.90
CA ASN A 133 7.59 -9.75 -18.70
C ASN A 133 6.50 -10.44 -17.88
N GLN A 134 5.32 -10.64 -18.46
CA GLN A 134 4.11 -11.08 -17.73
C GLN A 134 3.67 -10.15 -16.59
N GLY A 135 4.01 -8.85 -16.61
CA GLY A 135 3.68 -7.90 -15.53
C GLY A 135 2.20 -7.82 -15.20
N VAL A 136 1.32 -8.07 -16.19
CA VAL A 136 -0.13 -8.23 -15.96
C VAL A 136 -0.42 -9.37 -15.00
N MET A 137 0.20 -10.55 -15.21
CA MET A 137 -0.03 -11.73 -14.36
C MET A 137 0.56 -11.54 -12.96
N TRP A 138 1.74 -10.91 -12.87
CA TRP A 138 2.33 -10.54 -11.56
C TRP A 138 1.45 -9.58 -10.78
N THR A 139 0.85 -8.59 -11.46
CA THR A 139 -0.07 -7.66 -10.81
C THR A 139 -1.37 -8.37 -10.35
N PHE A 140 -1.91 -9.27 -11.16
CA PHE A 140 -3.06 -10.09 -10.75
C PHE A 140 -2.72 -11.01 -9.58
N LEU A 141 -1.55 -11.65 -9.57
CA LEU A 141 -1.09 -12.45 -8.44
C LEU A 141 -1.06 -11.63 -7.15
N LEU A 142 -0.43 -10.44 -7.20
CA LEU A 142 -0.34 -9.55 -6.05
C LEU A 142 -1.72 -9.21 -5.48
N MET A 143 -2.66 -8.78 -6.35
CA MET A 143 -4.02 -8.46 -5.93
C MET A 143 -4.76 -9.69 -5.38
N ALA A 144 -4.63 -10.84 -6.05
CA ALA A 144 -5.30 -12.07 -5.63
C ALA A 144 -4.79 -12.55 -4.26
N VAL A 145 -3.49 -12.46 -4.00
CA VAL A 145 -2.89 -12.84 -2.72
C VAL A 145 -3.40 -11.93 -1.60
N ILE A 146 -3.42 -10.61 -1.80
CA ILE A 146 -3.95 -9.68 -0.78
C ILE A 146 -5.41 -9.98 -0.49
N ILE A 147 -6.27 -10.08 -1.52
CA ILE A 147 -7.71 -10.33 -1.36
C ILE A 147 -7.96 -11.68 -0.68
N ALA A 148 -7.22 -12.73 -1.06
CA ALA A 148 -7.35 -14.04 -0.46
C ALA A 148 -6.89 -14.06 1.00
N GLY A 149 -5.78 -13.39 1.30
CA GLY A 149 -5.28 -13.22 2.65
C GLY A 149 -6.29 -12.53 3.57
N ASP A 150 -6.82 -11.38 3.16
CA ASP A 150 -7.83 -10.64 3.92
C ASP A 150 -9.11 -11.46 4.13
N THR A 151 -9.54 -12.16 3.08
CA THR A 151 -10.72 -13.03 3.14
C THR A 151 -10.50 -14.19 4.11
N GLY A 152 -9.38 -14.88 4.02
CA GLY A 152 -9.01 -15.97 4.93
C GLY A 152 -8.89 -15.51 6.37
N ALA A 153 -8.19 -14.39 6.60
CA ALA A 153 -8.06 -13.78 7.91
C ALA A 153 -9.41 -13.43 8.53
N TYR A 154 -10.32 -12.84 7.74
CA TYR A 154 -11.63 -12.42 8.22
C TYR A 154 -12.51 -13.61 8.63
N TYR A 155 -12.68 -14.61 7.75
CA TYR A 155 -13.60 -15.73 8.02
C TYR A 155 -13.07 -16.64 9.13
N VAL A 156 -11.80 -17.01 9.08
CA VAL A 156 -11.20 -17.90 10.10
C VAL A 156 -11.02 -17.14 11.42
N GLY A 157 -10.55 -15.90 11.37
CA GLY A 157 -10.42 -15.09 12.59
C GLY A 157 -11.74 -14.85 13.29
N ARG A 158 -12.84 -14.70 12.53
CA ARG A 158 -14.18 -14.56 13.11
C ARG A 158 -14.75 -15.86 13.67
N ALA A 159 -14.50 -17.00 13.00
CA ALA A 159 -15.06 -18.30 13.39
C ALA A 159 -14.24 -19.00 14.50
N PHE A 160 -12.92 -18.90 14.44
CA PHE A 160 -12.00 -19.67 15.27
C PHE A 160 -11.00 -18.81 16.06
N GLY A 161 -11.01 -17.47 15.90
CA GLY A 161 -10.05 -16.57 16.55
C GLY A 161 -10.19 -16.55 18.06
N ARG A 162 -9.15 -16.96 18.76
CA ARG A 162 -9.05 -17.00 20.23
C ARG A 162 -7.95 -16.07 20.75
N HIS A 163 -6.82 -16.01 20.04
CA HIS A 163 -5.66 -15.23 20.45
C HIS A 163 -5.58 -13.92 19.66
N LYS A 164 -5.54 -12.80 20.36
CA LYS A 164 -5.44 -11.49 19.73
C LYS A 164 -4.03 -11.26 19.17
N LEU A 165 -3.93 -10.78 17.92
CA LEU A 165 -2.65 -10.50 17.26
C LEU A 165 -2.04 -9.17 17.74
N ALA A 166 -2.82 -8.11 17.78
CA ALA A 166 -2.38 -6.76 18.16
C ALA A 166 -3.51 -6.01 18.88
N PRO A 167 -3.79 -6.32 20.18
CA PRO A 167 -4.95 -5.79 20.91
C PRO A 167 -5.04 -4.27 20.95
N SER A 168 -3.91 -3.60 21.14
CA SER A 168 -3.82 -2.12 21.25
C SER A 168 -3.99 -1.39 19.91
N ILE A 169 -3.69 -2.05 18.78
CA ILE A 169 -3.70 -1.46 17.44
C ILE A 169 -4.99 -1.85 16.71
N SER A 170 -5.25 -3.15 16.62
CA SER A 170 -6.39 -3.74 15.92
C SER A 170 -7.01 -4.87 16.73
N PRO A 171 -7.96 -4.62 17.64
CA PRO A 171 -8.53 -5.62 18.53
C PRO A 171 -9.34 -6.70 17.81
N GLY A 172 -9.68 -6.49 16.53
CA GLY A 172 -10.38 -7.47 15.70
C GLY A 172 -9.47 -8.57 15.13
N LYS A 173 -8.16 -8.30 14.98
CA LYS A 173 -7.21 -9.26 14.39
C LYS A 173 -6.81 -10.36 15.36
N THR A 174 -6.70 -11.60 14.85
CA THR A 174 -6.36 -12.79 15.62
C THR A 174 -5.18 -13.53 14.98
N VAL A 175 -4.44 -14.28 15.79
CA VAL A 175 -3.31 -15.12 15.33
C VAL A 175 -3.81 -16.20 14.37
N GLU A 176 -4.95 -16.82 14.69
CA GLU A 176 -5.56 -17.86 13.84
C GLU A 176 -5.98 -17.28 12.48
N GLY A 177 -6.49 -16.04 12.48
CA GLY A 177 -6.79 -15.31 11.23
C GLY A 177 -5.53 -15.03 10.43
N ALA A 178 -4.45 -14.61 11.09
CA ALA A 178 -3.17 -14.34 10.42
C ALA A 178 -2.56 -15.59 9.77
N VAL A 179 -2.62 -16.73 10.47
CA VAL A 179 -2.17 -18.03 9.92
C VAL A 179 -3.05 -18.44 8.73
N ALA A 180 -4.35 -18.27 8.84
CA ALA A 180 -5.28 -18.57 7.73
C ALA A 180 -5.04 -17.69 6.51
N ALA A 181 -4.67 -16.42 6.69
CA ALA A 181 -4.27 -15.55 5.59
C ALA A 181 -3.05 -16.11 4.85
N LEU A 182 -2.01 -16.54 5.58
CA LEU A 182 -0.83 -17.15 4.96
C LEU A 182 -1.16 -18.45 4.22
N ALA A 183 -2.04 -19.27 4.78
CA ALA A 183 -2.52 -20.48 4.11
C ALA A 183 -3.30 -20.16 2.81
N ALA A 184 -4.17 -19.14 2.83
CA ALA A 184 -4.89 -18.68 1.65
C ALA A 184 -3.93 -18.14 0.58
N ASN A 185 -2.90 -17.40 0.99
CA ASN A 185 -1.86 -16.88 0.09
C ASN A 185 -1.08 -18.01 -0.58
N LEU A 186 -0.71 -19.05 0.17
CA LEU A 186 -0.05 -20.24 -0.38
C LEU A 186 -0.95 -20.97 -1.39
N LEU A 187 -2.25 -21.10 -1.09
CA LEU A 187 -3.20 -21.75 -1.99
C LEU A 187 -3.33 -20.97 -3.31
N VAL A 188 -3.58 -19.67 -3.25
CA VAL A 188 -3.67 -18.82 -4.44
C VAL A 188 -2.36 -18.80 -5.19
N GLY A 189 -1.23 -18.67 -4.47
CA GLY A 189 0.09 -18.74 -5.07
C GLY A 189 0.34 -20.06 -5.80
N ALA A 190 -0.06 -21.20 -5.22
CA ALA A 190 0.06 -22.51 -5.87
C ALA A 190 -0.73 -22.60 -7.19
N LEU A 191 -1.92 -22.00 -7.24
CA LEU A 191 -2.71 -21.92 -8.47
C LEU A 191 -2.01 -21.10 -9.55
N PHE A 192 -1.52 -19.89 -9.19
CA PHE A 192 -0.77 -19.06 -10.14
C PHE A 192 0.53 -19.73 -10.61
N LYS A 193 1.26 -20.38 -9.69
CA LYS A 193 2.45 -21.15 -10.05
C LYS A 193 2.14 -22.22 -11.09
N LYS A 194 1.09 -22.99 -10.86
CA LYS A 194 0.75 -24.11 -11.73
C LYS A 194 0.39 -23.64 -13.16
N TRP A 195 -0.33 -22.52 -13.30
CA TRP A 195 -0.89 -22.10 -14.59
C TRP A 195 -0.15 -20.94 -15.25
N CYS A 196 0.46 -20.04 -14.46
CA CYS A 196 1.05 -18.82 -15.00
C CYS A 196 2.57 -18.78 -14.88
N PHE A 197 3.15 -19.44 -13.85
CA PHE A 197 4.56 -19.35 -13.52
C PHE A 197 5.21 -20.72 -13.23
N PRO A 198 5.07 -21.71 -14.12
CA PRO A 198 5.59 -23.07 -13.89
C PRO A 198 7.11 -23.13 -13.77
N GLU A 199 7.82 -22.15 -14.33
CA GLU A 199 9.30 -22.06 -14.38
C GLU A 199 9.94 -21.84 -12.99
N PHE A 200 9.25 -21.23 -12.06
CA PHE A 200 9.83 -20.95 -10.74
C PHE A 200 9.89 -22.20 -9.84
N GLY A 201 10.94 -22.36 -9.06
CA GLY A 201 11.06 -23.43 -8.06
C GLY A 201 10.05 -23.27 -6.91
N TRP A 202 9.54 -24.39 -6.37
CA TRP A 202 8.59 -24.36 -5.26
C TRP A 202 9.11 -23.69 -3.99
N GLY A 203 10.41 -23.87 -3.67
CA GLY A 203 11.02 -23.25 -2.49
C GLY A 203 10.95 -21.72 -2.55
N PHE A 204 11.36 -21.14 -3.69
CA PHE A 204 11.22 -19.71 -3.95
C PHE A 204 9.78 -19.24 -3.84
N TRP A 205 8.86 -19.98 -4.50
CA TRP A 205 7.46 -19.60 -4.58
C TRP A 205 6.76 -19.58 -3.22
N ILE A 206 7.01 -20.61 -2.41
CA ILE A 206 6.48 -20.68 -1.04
C ILE A 206 7.05 -19.53 -0.19
N ALA A 207 8.36 -19.28 -0.27
CA ALA A 207 8.99 -18.20 0.48
C ALA A 207 8.41 -16.82 0.06
N LEU A 208 8.24 -16.57 -1.26
CA LEU A 208 7.62 -15.35 -1.76
C LEU A 208 6.19 -15.16 -1.20
N MET A 209 5.34 -16.19 -1.27
CA MET A 209 3.95 -16.10 -0.77
C MET A 209 3.90 -15.84 0.73
N MET A 210 4.77 -16.49 1.50
CA MET A 210 4.85 -16.32 2.95
C MET A 210 5.32 -14.91 3.32
N VAL A 211 6.42 -14.43 2.73
CA VAL A 211 6.98 -13.11 3.05
C VAL A 211 6.04 -12.00 2.59
N MET A 212 5.52 -12.09 1.36
CA MET A 212 4.59 -11.10 0.81
C MET A 212 3.29 -11.04 1.64
N GLY A 213 2.76 -12.19 2.04
CA GLY A 213 1.57 -12.25 2.89
C GLY A 213 1.81 -11.71 4.30
N ALA A 214 2.94 -12.03 4.93
CA ALA A 214 3.29 -11.52 6.25
C ALA A 214 3.51 -10.02 6.24
N LEU A 215 4.23 -9.48 5.23
CA LEU A 215 4.46 -8.05 5.10
C LEU A 215 3.19 -7.30 4.70
N GLY A 216 2.29 -7.87 3.88
CA GLY A 216 0.98 -7.29 3.62
C GLY A 216 0.15 -7.13 4.90
N GLN A 217 0.10 -8.15 5.75
CA GLN A 217 -0.56 -8.04 7.08
C GLN A 217 0.10 -7.00 7.98
N THR A 218 1.43 -6.87 7.90
CA THR A 218 2.18 -5.84 8.63
C THR A 218 1.82 -4.44 8.15
N GLY A 219 1.62 -4.24 6.84
CA GLY A 219 1.18 -2.97 6.25
C GLY A 219 -0.14 -2.48 6.82
N ASP A 220 -1.15 -3.36 6.88
CA ASP A 220 -2.45 -3.07 7.50
C ASP A 220 -2.29 -2.75 9.02
N LEU A 221 -1.40 -3.44 9.74
CA LEU A 221 -1.12 -3.11 11.14
C LEU A 221 -0.44 -1.73 11.29
N VAL A 222 0.50 -1.39 10.41
CA VAL A 222 1.18 -0.09 10.40
C VAL A 222 0.18 1.04 10.14
N GLU A 223 -0.70 0.88 9.15
CA GLU A 223 -1.78 1.84 8.88
C GLU A 223 -2.73 1.98 10.07
N SER A 224 -3.15 0.87 10.66
CA SER A 224 -3.96 0.86 11.87
C SER A 224 -3.25 1.58 13.03
N MET A 225 -1.95 1.39 13.23
CA MET A 225 -1.14 2.09 14.24
C MET A 225 -1.13 3.60 13.99
N LEU A 226 -0.95 4.05 12.75
CA LEU A 226 -1.00 5.47 12.39
C LEU A 226 -2.35 6.09 12.75
N LYS A 227 -3.46 5.43 12.45
CA LYS A 227 -4.80 5.91 12.83
C LYS A 227 -4.97 6.02 14.35
N ARG A 228 -4.50 5.00 15.11
CA ARG A 228 -4.60 5.02 16.58
C ARG A 228 -3.75 6.10 17.22
N SER A 229 -2.58 6.41 16.66
CA SER A 229 -1.70 7.48 17.19
C SER A 229 -2.36 8.87 17.17
N VAL A 230 -3.34 9.07 16.28
CA VAL A 230 -4.13 10.32 16.18
C VAL A 230 -5.57 10.18 16.70
N GLY A 231 -5.90 9.06 17.36
CA GLY A 231 -7.22 8.82 17.95
C GLY A 231 -8.33 8.52 16.94
N LEU A 232 -7.99 8.20 15.69
CA LEU A 232 -8.96 7.92 14.64
C LEU A 232 -9.09 6.42 14.38
N LYS A 233 -10.16 6.03 13.69
CA LYS A 233 -10.44 4.65 13.28
C LYS A 233 -10.27 4.46 11.78
N ASP A 234 -10.71 5.39 10.98
CA ASP A 234 -10.66 5.35 9.51
C ASP A 234 -9.74 6.47 9.01
N SER A 235 -8.98 6.24 7.94
CA SER A 235 -8.04 7.22 7.38
C SER A 235 -8.73 8.41 6.71
N GLY A 236 -9.95 8.19 6.21
CA GLY A 236 -10.72 9.20 5.49
C GLY A 236 -12.15 8.75 5.21
N ARG A 237 -12.80 9.44 4.25
CA ARG A 237 -14.18 9.15 3.80
C ARG A 237 -14.30 9.16 2.29
N ILE A 238 -13.20 9.05 1.56
CA ILE A 238 -13.16 9.16 0.08
C ILE A 238 -13.91 7.99 -0.56
N VAL A 239 -13.84 6.78 0.01
CA VAL A 239 -14.50 5.59 -0.56
C VAL A 239 -15.85 5.37 0.12
N PRO A 240 -16.99 5.60 -0.59
CA PRO A 240 -18.31 5.47 0.02
C PRO A 240 -18.56 4.08 0.60
N GLY A 241 -18.86 4.01 1.90
CA GLY A 241 -19.14 2.77 2.62
C GLY A 241 -17.90 1.95 3.03
N HIS A 242 -16.68 2.39 2.65
CA HIS A 242 -15.43 1.67 2.91
C HIS A 242 -14.36 2.46 3.67
N GLY A 243 -14.62 3.71 4.08
CA GLY A 243 -13.64 4.54 4.77
C GLY A 243 -12.72 5.31 3.84
N GLY A 244 -11.46 5.42 4.18
CA GLY A 244 -10.46 6.08 3.36
C GLY A 244 -9.90 5.18 2.25
N LEU A 245 -9.20 5.83 1.32
CA LEU A 245 -8.46 5.13 0.27
C LEU A 245 -7.22 4.44 0.85
N LEU A 246 -6.56 5.08 1.84
CA LEU A 246 -5.41 4.51 2.52
C LEU A 246 -5.76 3.18 3.20
N ASP A 247 -6.96 3.07 3.81
CA ASP A 247 -7.52 1.83 4.37
C ASP A 247 -7.70 0.69 3.32
N ARG A 248 -7.54 0.97 2.02
CA ARG A 248 -7.72 0.00 0.93
C ARG A 248 -6.41 -0.41 0.27
N ILE A 249 -5.36 0.36 0.47
CA ILE A 249 -4.05 0.11 -0.15
C ILE A 249 -2.97 -0.26 0.88
N ASP A 250 -3.29 -0.26 2.16
CA ASP A 250 -2.39 -0.51 3.29
C ASP A 250 -1.55 -1.79 3.15
N ALA A 251 -2.20 -2.93 2.88
CA ALA A 251 -1.51 -4.19 2.61
C ALA A 251 -0.69 -4.13 1.31
N LEU A 252 -1.21 -3.43 0.28
CA LEU A 252 -0.57 -3.28 -1.01
C LEU A 252 0.75 -2.50 -0.92
N LEU A 253 0.80 -1.47 -0.05
CA LEU A 253 2.00 -0.67 0.18
C LEU A 253 3.21 -1.53 0.57
N PHE A 254 3.01 -2.59 1.34
CA PHE A 254 4.08 -3.48 1.77
C PHE A 254 4.28 -4.67 0.82
N ALA A 255 3.20 -5.20 0.29
CA ALA A 255 3.28 -6.38 -0.58
C ALA A 255 3.91 -6.07 -1.95
N ALA A 256 3.68 -4.88 -2.54
CA ALA A 256 4.22 -4.53 -3.85
C ALA A 256 5.76 -4.46 -3.87
N PRO A 257 6.44 -3.68 -2.99
CA PRO A 257 7.90 -3.69 -2.95
C PRO A 257 8.45 -5.07 -2.56
N THR A 258 7.74 -5.82 -1.70
CA THR A 258 8.15 -7.19 -1.35
C THR A 258 8.21 -8.08 -2.59
N LEU A 259 7.16 -8.10 -3.38
CA LEU A 259 7.13 -8.85 -4.64
C LEU A 259 8.26 -8.40 -5.57
N TYR A 260 8.44 -7.07 -5.72
CA TYR A 260 9.44 -6.51 -6.61
C TYR A 260 10.85 -6.97 -6.22
N TYR A 261 11.28 -6.70 -4.99
CA TYR A 261 12.64 -7.02 -4.56
C TYR A 261 12.88 -8.53 -4.42
N PHE A 262 11.88 -9.29 -3.99
CA PHE A 262 12.03 -10.75 -3.87
C PHE A 262 12.25 -11.42 -5.23
N LYS A 263 11.58 -10.93 -6.27
CA LYS A 263 11.80 -11.43 -7.65
C LYS A 263 13.14 -10.97 -8.21
N THR A 264 13.51 -9.69 -8.05
CA THR A 264 14.77 -9.15 -8.59
C THR A 264 16.03 -9.70 -7.93
N LEU A 265 15.92 -10.30 -6.73
CA LEU A 265 17.03 -10.99 -6.09
C LEU A 265 17.38 -12.34 -6.78
N LEU A 266 16.55 -12.82 -7.70
CA LEU A 266 16.72 -14.10 -8.40
C LEU A 266 16.90 -13.98 -9.91
N ASP A 267 16.68 -12.80 -10.47
CA ASP A 267 17.04 -12.49 -11.85
C ASP A 267 18.50 -12.08 -11.93
#